data_330979872128ace1e0efecce77b65723
#
_entry.id   330979872128ace1e0efecce77b65723
#
_cell.length_a   1.000
_cell.length_b   1.000
_cell.length_c   1.000
_cell.angle_alpha   90.00
_cell.angle_beta   90.00
_cell.angle_gamma   90.00
#
_symmetry.space_group_name_H-M   'P 1'
#
loop_
_entity.id
_entity.type
_entity.pdbx_description
1 polymer ?
#
loop_
_entity_poly.entity_id
_entity_poly.type
_entity_poly.pdbx_seq_one_letter_code
_entity_poly.pdbx_strand_id
1 'polypeptide(L)'
;MEFIMLLLVLLVVIIALVASRFIDNSNPFQVQRKASLFSPVERSFLGLLEKAVQNEYRILNRIKLADVLEVRDTVSDKGRRSTLLKLNAKYLDYVLCEPDSMKVIAVLDLVNIHNKEGHKAVPDWFVSGALEAAGVPYLRIAIKAGYTVAELQTVIANKLGKPAPKTEPLYKGLVKKGPTRPIRSLKPAIATNSTLPGKMLTPALSHSQIKAQSTALIQVS
;
A
#
# COMPACT_ATOMS: atom_id res chain seq x y z
N MET A 1 -61.21 22.61 -49.18
CA MET A 1 -61.05 23.09 -47.80
C MET A 1 -60.78 21.91 -46.85
N GLU A 2 -61.56 20.82 -46.94
CA GLU A 2 -61.42 19.64 -46.03
C GLU A 2 -60.06 18.96 -46.09
N PHE A 3 -59.50 18.80 -47.27
CA PHE A 3 -58.16 18.20 -47.44
C PHE A 3 -57.05 19.01 -46.76
N ILE A 4 -57.15 20.33 -46.77
CA ILE A 4 -56.16 21.23 -46.13
C ILE A 4 -56.25 21.08 -44.61
N MET A 5 -57.43 21.00 -44.04
CA MET A 5 -57.67 20.79 -42.63
C MET A 5 -57.13 19.44 -42.15
N LEU A 6 -57.35 18.37 -42.95
CA LEU A 6 -56.90 17.05 -42.66
C LEU A 6 -55.33 16.95 -42.67
N LEU A 7 -54.70 17.65 -43.63
CA LEU A 7 -53.26 17.70 -43.74
C LEU A 7 -52.65 18.48 -42.56
N LEU A 8 -53.32 19.56 -42.14
CA LEU A 8 -52.86 20.37 -40.99
C LEU A 8 -52.97 19.59 -39.70
N VAL A 9 -54.05 18.81 -39.48
CA VAL A 9 -54.21 17.92 -38.32
C VAL A 9 -53.13 16.85 -38.32
N LEU A 10 -52.87 16.22 -39.48
CA LEU A 10 -51.83 15.21 -39.62
C LEU A 10 -50.43 15.79 -39.26
N LEU A 11 -50.13 17.02 -39.73
CA LEU A 11 -48.89 17.70 -39.44
C LEU A 11 -48.73 17.95 -37.94
N VAL A 12 -49.79 18.40 -37.27
CA VAL A 12 -49.77 18.64 -35.80
C VAL A 12 -49.53 17.31 -35.05
N VAL A 13 -50.16 16.22 -35.46
CA VAL A 13 -49.93 14.90 -34.86
C VAL A 13 -48.46 14.44 -35.04
N ILE A 14 -47.94 14.64 -36.25
CA ILE A 14 -46.51 14.29 -36.50
C ILE A 14 -45.58 15.13 -35.62
N ILE A 15 -45.81 16.45 -35.51
CA ILE A 15 -45.02 17.32 -34.64
C ILE A 15 -45.13 16.87 -33.19
N ALA A 16 -46.33 16.55 -32.71
CA ALA A 16 -46.53 16.04 -31.34
C ALA A 16 -45.82 14.72 -31.09
N LEU A 17 -45.84 13.79 -32.02
CA LEU A 17 -45.10 12.53 -31.93
C LEU A 17 -43.60 12.72 -31.97
N VAL A 18 -43.09 13.62 -32.78
CA VAL A 18 -41.68 13.96 -32.83
C VAL A 18 -41.27 14.67 -31.54
N ALA A 19 -42.02 15.67 -31.08
CA ALA A 19 -41.78 16.38 -29.85
C ALA A 19 -41.79 15.43 -28.63
N SER A 20 -42.69 14.46 -28.57
CA SER A 20 -42.76 13.47 -27.48
C SER A 20 -41.52 12.58 -27.40
N ARG A 21 -40.76 12.41 -28.51
CA ARG A 21 -39.50 11.69 -28.52
C ARG A 21 -38.33 12.50 -27.91
N PHE A 22 -38.42 13.82 -27.97
CA PHE A 22 -37.41 14.74 -27.44
C PHE A 22 -37.69 15.16 -26.00
N ILE A 23 -38.93 15.00 -25.52
CA ILE A 23 -39.29 15.20 -24.11
C ILE A 23 -38.96 13.90 -23.37
N ASP A 24 -37.68 13.63 -23.24
CA ASP A 24 -37.23 12.54 -22.40
C ASP A 24 -37.42 12.98 -20.93
N ASN A 25 -38.55 12.59 -20.33
CA ASN A 25 -38.85 12.78 -18.91
C ASN A 25 -38.00 11.86 -18.02
N SER A 26 -36.95 11.25 -18.60
CA SER A 26 -36.00 10.48 -17.84
C SER A 26 -35.26 11.39 -16.90
N ASN A 27 -35.07 10.94 -15.67
CA ASN A 27 -34.26 11.64 -14.69
C ASN A 27 -32.89 11.97 -15.31
N PRO A 28 -32.52 13.27 -15.43
CA PRO A 28 -31.23 13.65 -16.01
C PRO A 28 -30.04 13.08 -15.20
N PHE A 29 -30.28 12.62 -13.97
CA PHE A 29 -29.31 12.01 -13.11
C PHE A 29 -29.47 10.48 -13.09
N GLN A 30 -28.86 9.79 -14.06
CA GLN A 30 -28.85 8.32 -14.13
C GLN A 30 -27.79 7.76 -13.19
N VAL A 31 -27.93 8.01 -11.89
CA VAL A 31 -26.98 7.61 -10.85
C VAL A 31 -27.66 6.81 -9.76
N GLN A 32 -26.93 5.84 -9.21
CA GLN A 32 -27.35 5.09 -8.03
C GLN A 32 -26.25 5.04 -6.99
N ARG A 33 -26.62 4.88 -5.75
CA ARG A 33 -25.67 4.75 -4.64
C ARG A 33 -24.89 3.44 -4.76
N LYS A 34 -23.56 3.51 -4.65
CA LYS A 34 -22.72 2.31 -4.53
C LYS A 34 -23.05 1.57 -3.24
N ALA A 35 -23.04 0.24 -3.27
CA ALA A 35 -23.25 -0.60 -2.10
C ALA A 35 -22.16 -0.41 -1.03
N SER A 36 -20.91 -0.19 -1.45
CA SER A 36 -19.78 0.09 -0.56
C SER A 36 -18.83 1.10 -1.19
N LEU A 37 -18.25 1.96 -0.36
CA LEU A 37 -17.23 2.93 -0.78
C LEU A 37 -15.87 2.23 -1.00
N PHE A 38 -15.56 1.23 -0.18
CA PHE A 38 -14.30 0.49 -0.20
C PHE A 38 -14.50 -0.96 -0.64
N SER A 39 -13.49 -1.51 -1.29
CA SER A 39 -13.37 -2.95 -1.49
C SER A 39 -13.17 -3.66 -0.13
N PRO A 40 -13.44 -4.97 -0.03
CA PRO A 40 -13.18 -5.72 1.19
C PRO A 40 -11.74 -5.61 1.69
N VAL A 41 -10.77 -5.58 0.77
CA VAL A 41 -9.33 -5.46 1.07
C VAL A 41 -9.01 -4.07 1.64
N GLU A 42 -9.45 -3.00 0.99
CA GLU A 42 -9.25 -1.62 1.46
C GLU A 42 -9.87 -1.42 2.86
N ARG A 43 -11.07 -1.96 3.09
CA ARG A 43 -11.75 -1.87 4.38
C ARG A 43 -11.01 -2.63 5.48
N SER A 44 -10.53 -3.84 5.18
CA SER A 44 -9.74 -4.62 6.14
C SER A 44 -8.44 -3.92 6.49
N PHE A 45 -7.77 -3.35 5.49
CA PHE A 45 -6.54 -2.59 5.71
C PHE A 45 -6.79 -1.30 6.51
N LEU A 46 -7.88 -0.58 6.23
CA LEU A 46 -8.24 0.61 6.99
C LEU A 46 -8.39 0.29 8.49
N GLY A 47 -9.09 -0.80 8.83
CA GLY A 47 -9.23 -1.22 10.23
C GLY A 47 -7.91 -1.63 10.90
N LEU A 48 -6.94 -2.13 10.14
CA LEU A 48 -5.57 -2.37 10.63
C LEU A 48 -4.81 -1.07 10.81
N LEU A 49 -4.93 -0.15 9.85
CA LEU A 49 -4.27 1.15 9.89
C LEU A 49 -4.78 1.98 11.08
N GLU A 50 -6.08 2.01 11.33
CA GLU A 50 -6.68 2.69 12.49
C GLU A 50 -6.09 2.16 13.81
N LYS A 51 -5.96 0.83 13.94
CA LYS A 51 -5.33 0.21 15.10
C LYS A 51 -3.84 0.53 15.19
N ALA A 52 -3.15 0.63 14.06
CA ALA A 52 -1.71 0.90 14.02
C ALA A 52 -1.39 2.35 14.39
N VAL A 53 -2.16 3.30 13.89
CA VAL A 53 -1.93 4.72 14.20
C VAL A 53 -2.59 5.15 15.50
N GLN A 54 -3.53 4.33 16.01
CA GLN A 54 -4.31 4.65 17.20
C GLN A 54 -4.98 6.03 17.05
N ASN A 55 -4.74 6.94 17.99
CA ASN A 55 -5.23 8.32 17.92
C ASN A 55 -4.11 9.32 17.58
N GLU A 56 -2.91 8.84 17.21
CA GLU A 56 -1.76 9.71 16.91
C GLU A 56 -1.96 10.48 15.61
N TYR A 57 -2.66 9.87 14.64
CA TYR A 57 -2.94 10.49 13.34
C TYR A 57 -4.40 10.34 12.96
N ARG A 58 -4.91 11.34 12.24
CA ARG A 58 -6.19 11.25 11.55
C ARG A 58 -5.99 10.66 10.17
N ILE A 59 -6.80 9.67 9.81
CA ILE A 59 -6.74 9.01 8.51
C ILE A 59 -7.79 9.63 7.59
N LEU A 60 -7.35 10.13 6.46
CA LEU A 60 -8.21 10.58 5.37
C LEU A 60 -8.09 9.60 4.21
N ASN A 61 -9.21 9.32 3.55
CA ASN A 61 -9.29 8.30 2.51
C ASN A 61 -9.65 8.90 1.16
N ARG A 62 -9.02 8.42 0.08
CA ARG A 62 -9.31 8.81 -1.31
C ARG A 62 -9.21 10.31 -1.55
N ILE A 63 -8.14 10.91 -1.06
CA ILE A 63 -7.83 12.33 -1.22
C ILE A 63 -7.16 12.55 -2.56
N LYS A 64 -7.53 13.63 -3.26
CA LYS A 64 -6.81 14.02 -4.47
C LYS A 64 -5.40 14.49 -4.13
N LEU A 65 -4.47 14.23 -5.02
CA LEU A 65 -3.11 14.74 -4.86
C LEU A 65 -3.08 16.28 -4.86
N ALA A 66 -4.02 16.94 -5.55
CA ALA A 66 -4.19 18.39 -5.53
C ALA A 66 -4.64 18.97 -4.18
N ASP A 67 -5.25 18.16 -3.31
CA ASP A 67 -5.65 18.60 -1.96
C ASP A 67 -4.49 18.50 -0.96
N VAL A 68 -3.43 17.79 -1.34
CA VAL A 68 -2.22 17.58 -0.51
C VAL A 68 -1.07 18.47 -0.96
N LEU A 69 -0.98 18.78 -2.26
CA LEU A 69 0.14 19.50 -2.86
C LEU A 69 -0.31 20.77 -3.58
N GLU A 70 0.44 21.83 -3.40
CA GLU A 70 0.27 23.10 -4.12
C GLU A 70 1.35 23.29 -5.18
N VAL A 71 0.98 23.95 -6.29
CA VAL A 71 1.94 24.33 -7.32
C VAL A 71 2.67 25.60 -6.89
N ARG A 72 3.99 25.58 -6.94
CA ARG A 72 4.82 26.73 -6.55
C ARG A 72 4.51 27.94 -7.43
N ASP A 73 4.56 29.15 -6.85
CA ASP A 73 4.27 30.40 -7.54
C ASP A 73 5.29 30.76 -8.64
N THR A 74 6.49 30.17 -8.60
CA THR A 74 7.53 30.36 -9.62
C THR A 74 7.23 29.69 -10.95
N VAL A 75 6.16 28.87 -11.04
CA VAL A 75 5.78 28.15 -12.26
C VAL A 75 4.94 29.05 -13.16
N SER A 76 5.24 29.05 -14.49
CA SER A 76 4.44 29.80 -15.48
C SER A 76 2.98 29.34 -15.49
N ASP A 77 2.05 30.20 -15.90
CA ASP A 77 0.59 29.91 -15.94
C ASP A 77 0.26 28.65 -16.75
N LYS A 78 0.91 28.44 -17.88
CA LYS A 78 0.75 27.22 -18.69
C LYS A 78 1.23 25.99 -17.94
N GLY A 79 2.38 26.07 -17.29
CA GLY A 79 2.92 24.99 -16.45
C GLY A 79 2.02 24.70 -15.27
N ARG A 80 1.52 25.73 -14.58
CA ARG A 80 0.59 25.65 -13.46
C ARG A 80 -0.68 24.90 -13.85
N ARG A 81 -1.34 25.26 -14.93
CA ARG A 81 -2.55 24.57 -15.43
C ARG A 81 -2.27 23.09 -15.75
N SER A 82 -1.17 22.79 -16.44
CA SER A 82 -0.79 21.42 -16.78
C SER A 82 -0.53 20.57 -15.52
N THR A 83 0.18 21.14 -14.53
CA THR A 83 0.47 20.45 -13.26
C THR A 83 -0.81 20.23 -12.45
N LEU A 84 -1.69 21.24 -12.33
CA LEU A 84 -2.98 21.11 -11.63
C LEU A 84 -3.87 20.03 -12.25
N LEU A 85 -3.93 19.93 -13.58
CA LEU A 85 -4.66 18.85 -14.25
C LEU A 85 -4.14 17.47 -13.85
N LYS A 86 -2.80 17.29 -13.81
CA LYS A 86 -2.19 16.03 -13.38
C LYS A 86 -2.44 15.74 -11.91
N LEU A 87 -2.31 16.72 -11.02
CA LEU A 87 -2.58 16.59 -9.59
C LEU A 87 -4.04 16.20 -9.33
N ASN A 88 -5.00 16.83 -10.03
CA ASN A 88 -6.43 16.53 -9.90
C ASN A 88 -6.83 15.15 -10.43
N ALA A 89 -6.06 14.60 -11.37
CA ALA A 89 -6.31 13.27 -11.93
C ALA A 89 -5.82 12.11 -11.04
N LYS A 90 -5.06 12.41 -9.97
CA LYS A 90 -4.46 11.39 -9.10
C LYS A 90 -5.12 11.37 -7.72
N TYR A 91 -5.36 10.15 -7.22
CA TYR A 91 -5.93 9.91 -5.90
C TYR A 91 -4.97 9.10 -5.05
N LEU A 92 -4.88 9.50 -3.80
CA LEU A 92 -4.15 8.83 -2.74
C LEU A 92 -5.12 7.96 -1.95
N ASP A 93 -4.73 6.73 -1.59
CA ASP A 93 -5.63 5.82 -0.89
C ASP A 93 -5.85 6.26 0.55
N TYR A 94 -4.76 6.58 1.27
CA TYR A 94 -4.79 7.03 2.66
C TYR A 94 -3.79 8.16 2.86
N VAL A 95 -4.21 9.16 3.60
CA VAL A 95 -3.38 10.30 4.02
C VAL A 95 -3.43 10.38 5.53
N LEU A 96 -2.27 10.38 6.18
CA LEU A 96 -2.14 10.58 7.62
C LEU A 96 -1.93 12.06 7.89
N CYS A 97 -2.79 12.61 8.73
CA CYS A 97 -2.71 14.00 9.14
C CYS A 97 -2.56 14.12 10.66
N GLU A 98 -1.95 15.19 11.10
CA GLU A 98 -1.97 15.59 12.50
C GLU A 98 -3.42 15.88 12.94
N PRO A 99 -3.89 15.38 14.10
CA PRO A 99 -5.30 15.48 14.48
C PRO A 99 -5.84 16.90 14.59
N ASP A 100 -5.03 17.81 15.11
CA ASP A 100 -5.47 19.18 15.44
C ASP A 100 -5.28 20.15 14.27
N SER A 101 -4.14 20.13 13.62
CA SER A 101 -3.79 21.06 12.54
C SER A 101 -4.19 20.57 11.15
N MET A 102 -4.54 19.31 11.00
CA MET A 102 -4.77 18.61 9.72
C MET A 102 -3.56 18.64 8.76
N LYS A 103 -2.37 18.95 9.29
CA LYS A 103 -1.12 18.93 8.53
C LYS A 103 -0.84 17.52 8.03
N VAL A 104 -0.52 17.39 6.75
CA VAL A 104 -0.17 16.11 6.14
C VAL A 104 1.17 15.61 6.70
N ILE A 105 1.18 14.41 7.24
CA ILE A 105 2.35 13.75 7.83
C ILE A 105 2.92 12.70 6.88
N ALA A 106 2.05 11.87 6.27
CA ALA A 106 2.46 10.85 5.34
C ALA A 106 1.32 10.44 4.41
N VAL A 107 1.68 9.84 3.30
CA VAL A 107 0.76 9.26 2.33
C VAL A 107 1.02 7.76 2.21
N LEU A 108 -0.05 6.97 2.17
CA LEU A 108 0.02 5.52 1.99
C LEU A 108 -0.86 5.10 0.81
N ASP A 109 -0.29 4.31 -0.07
CA ASP A 109 -1.02 3.66 -1.17
C ASP A 109 -0.95 2.15 -1.03
N LEU A 110 -2.10 1.49 -1.22
CA LEU A 110 -2.17 0.04 -1.34
C LEU A 110 -1.80 -0.39 -2.75
N VAL A 111 -0.90 -1.38 -2.84
CA VAL A 111 -0.35 -1.84 -4.11
C VAL A 111 -0.61 -3.33 -4.29
N ASN A 112 -1.25 -3.70 -5.38
CA ASN A 112 -1.37 -5.11 -5.75
C ASN A 112 -0.19 -5.50 -6.64
N ILE A 113 0.86 -6.07 -6.03
CA ILE A 113 2.07 -6.50 -6.74
C ILE A 113 1.92 -7.87 -7.43
N HIS A 114 0.89 -8.64 -7.09
CA HIS A 114 0.69 -9.99 -7.64
C HIS A 114 0.08 -9.96 -9.05
N ASN A 115 -0.51 -8.85 -9.45
CA ASN A 115 -1.07 -8.67 -10.78
C ASN A 115 -0.55 -7.35 -11.36
N LYS A 116 0.07 -7.40 -12.55
CA LYS A 116 0.58 -6.21 -13.26
C LYS A 116 -0.51 -5.19 -13.57
N GLU A 117 -1.74 -5.64 -13.76
CA GLU A 117 -2.94 -4.80 -13.95
C GLU A 117 -3.65 -4.46 -12.63
N GLY A 118 -3.08 -4.93 -11.51
CA GLY A 118 -3.63 -4.69 -10.19
C GLY A 118 -3.59 -3.22 -9.78
N HIS A 119 -4.37 -2.89 -8.77
CA HIS A 119 -4.43 -1.53 -8.21
C HIS A 119 -3.04 -1.00 -7.88
N LYS A 120 -2.64 0.09 -8.55
CA LYS A 120 -1.33 0.75 -8.37
C LYS A 120 -0.10 -0.17 -8.44
N ALA A 121 -0.19 -1.30 -9.16
CA ALA A 121 0.92 -2.26 -9.30
C ALA A 121 2.18 -1.60 -9.87
N VAL A 122 2.00 -0.77 -10.91
CA VAL A 122 3.08 0.04 -11.48
C VAL A 122 3.23 1.34 -10.69
N PRO A 123 4.46 1.69 -10.28
CA PRO A 123 4.72 2.98 -9.64
C PRO A 123 4.36 4.15 -10.56
N ASP A 124 3.59 5.09 -10.03
CA ASP A 124 3.34 6.36 -10.72
C ASP A 124 4.49 7.32 -10.39
N TRP A 125 5.38 7.53 -11.37
CA TRP A 125 6.55 8.41 -11.21
C TRP A 125 6.15 9.84 -10.87
N PHE A 126 5.00 10.32 -11.37
CA PHE A 126 4.54 11.67 -11.10
C PHE A 126 4.08 11.82 -9.64
N VAL A 127 3.34 10.86 -9.13
CA VAL A 127 2.89 10.86 -7.71
C VAL A 127 4.09 10.79 -6.78
N SER A 128 4.99 9.82 -7.00
CA SER A 128 6.17 9.66 -6.15
C SER A 128 7.11 10.87 -6.20
N GLY A 129 7.39 11.39 -7.40
CA GLY A 129 8.26 12.57 -7.55
C GLY A 129 7.64 13.85 -7.01
N ALA A 130 6.31 14.05 -7.14
CA ALA A 130 5.62 15.21 -6.60
C ALA A 130 5.62 15.21 -5.06
N LEU A 131 5.35 14.07 -4.43
CA LEU A 131 5.38 13.92 -2.97
C LEU A 131 6.81 14.08 -2.42
N GLU A 132 7.81 13.51 -3.09
CA GLU A 132 9.22 13.67 -2.74
C GLU A 132 9.66 15.13 -2.84
N ALA A 133 9.33 15.83 -3.93
CA ALA A 133 9.65 17.25 -4.12
C ALA A 133 8.99 18.16 -3.08
N ALA A 134 7.86 17.74 -2.51
CA ALA A 134 7.17 18.42 -1.42
C ALA A 134 7.64 18.00 -0.02
N GLY A 135 8.54 17.02 0.07
CA GLY A 135 9.04 16.48 1.35
C GLY A 135 7.98 15.68 2.12
N VAL A 136 6.95 15.15 1.44
CA VAL A 136 5.90 14.34 2.06
C VAL A 136 6.30 12.86 2.00
N PRO A 137 6.44 12.18 3.15
CA PRO A 137 6.73 10.75 3.20
C PRO A 137 5.67 9.93 2.47
N TYR A 138 6.11 9.12 1.52
CA TYR A 138 5.22 8.27 0.72
C TYR A 138 5.54 6.79 0.93
N LEU A 139 4.53 6.01 1.30
CA LEU A 139 4.62 4.57 1.54
C LEU A 139 3.74 3.82 0.53
N ARG A 140 4.33 2.85 -0.15
CA ARG A 140 3.61 1.90 -0.99
C ARG A 140 3.56 0.55 -0.26
N ILE A 141 2.36 0.16 0.16
CA ILE A 141 2.15 -1.04 0.98
C ILE A 141 1.53 -2.13 0.11
N ALA A 142 2.27 -3.24 -0.04
CA ALA A 142 1.78 -4.38 -0.83
C ALA A 142 0.55 -5.02 -0.16
N ILE A 143 -0.45 -5.35 -0.95
CA ILE A 143 -1.60 -6.14 -0.48
C ILE A 143 -1.10 -7.56 -0.23
N LYS A 144 -1.10 -7.99 1.04
CA LYS A 144 -0.82 -9.37 1.45
C LYS A 144 -1.81 -9.78 2.55
N ALA A 145 -2.08 -11.07 2.65
CA ALA A 145 -2.80 -11.61 3.79
C ALA A 145 -1.89 -11.58 5.04
N GLY A 146 -2.47 -11.25 6.19
CA GLY A 146 -1.77 -11.40 7.48
C GLY A 146 -0.83 -10.26 7.88
N TYR A 147 -1.09 -9.01 7.48
CA TYR A 147 -0.44 -7.88 8.15
C TYR A 147 -0.81 -7.84 9.63
N THR A 148 0.18 -7.67 10.47
CA THR A 148 -0.04 -7.39 11.90
C THR A 148 -0.01 -5.88 12.15
N VAL A 149 -0.70 -5.45 13.20
CA VAL A 149 -0.67 -4.05 13.65
C VAL A 149 0.76 -3.60 13.94
N ALA A 150 1.58 -4.46 14.58
CA ALA A 150 2.97 -4.15 14.92
C ALA A 150 3.88 -3.97 13.70
N GLU A 151 3.70 -4.80 12.65
CA GLU A 151 4.42 -4.61 11.38
C GLU A 151 4.10 -3.26 10.75
N LEU A 152 2.81 -2.90 10.71
CA LEU A 152 2.37 -1.65 10.12
C LEU A 152 2.88 -0.43 10.91
N GLN A 153 2.83 -0.50 12.24
CA GLN A 153 3.42 0.52 13.13
C GLN A 153 4.91 0.70 12.85
N THR A 154 5.64 -0.40 12.73
CA THR A 154 7.09 -0.36 12.46
C THR A 154 7.39 0.27 11.09
N VAL A 155 6.65 -0.09 10.05
CA VAL A 155 6.82 0.48 8.71
C VAL A 155 6.54 1.98 8.69
N ILE A 156 5.47 2.42 9.34
CA ILE A 156 5.11 3.85 9.46
C ILE A 156 6.17 4.60 10.28
N ALA A 157 6.55 4.09 11.46
CA ALA A 157 7.54 4.72 12.32
C ALA A 157 8.90 4.87 11.63
N ASN A 158 9.38 3.83 10.95
CA ASN A 158 10.63 3.87 10.20
C ASN A 158 10.61 4.93 9.09
N LYS A 159 9.49 5.05 8.37
CA LYS A 159 9.35 6.04 7.30
C LYS A 159 9.29 7.47 7.83
N LEU A 160 8.71 7.65 9.01
CA LEU A 160 8.61 8.96 9.69
C LEU A 160 9.84 9.32 10.51
N GLY A 161 10.87 8.45 10.56
CA GLY A 161 12.07 8.64 11.38
C GLY A 161 11.78 8.60 12.88
N LYS A 162 10.63 8.03 13.28
CA LYS A 162 10.29 7.83 14.70
C LYS A 162 10.83 6.49 15.20
N PRO A 163 11.22 6.38 16.49
CA PRO A 163 11.55 5.08 17.06
C PRO A 163 10.31 4.17 16.96
N ALA A 164 10.53 2.94 16.45
CA ALA A 164 9.45 1.96 16.42
C ALA A 164 8.88 1.75 17.83
N PRO A 165 7.56 1.69 18.01
CA PRO A 165 6.96 1.43 19.31
C PRO A 165 7.53 0.10 19.82
N LYS A 166 8.07 0.11 21.06
CA LYS A 166 8.47 -1.13 21.71
C LYS A 166 7.23 -1.98 21.84
N THR A 167 7.11 -3.00 21.00
CA THR A 167 6.12 -4.05 21.18
C THR A 167 6.43 -4.73 22.51
N GLU A 168 5.72 -4.34 23.55
CA GLU A 168 5.76 -5.13 24.78
C GLU A 168 5.24 -6.53 24.41
N PRO A 169 6.03 -7.57 24.63
CA PRO A 169 5.56 -8.92 24.34
C PRO A 169 4.27 -9.17 25.12
N LEU A 170 3.25 -9.63 24.46
CA LEU A 170 1.89 -9.91 25.00
C LEU A 170 1.87 -10.94 26.16
N TYR A 171 3.03 -11.34 26.64
CA TYR A 171 3.27 -12.35 27.67
C TYR A 171 3.83 -11.81 28.99
N LYS A 172 3.51 -10.58 29.36
CA LYS A 172 3.74 -10.13 30.74
C LYS A 172 2.75 -10.86 31.70
N GLY A 173 2.87 -12.14 31.81
CA GLY A 173 2.01 -12.86 32.78
C GLY A 173 2.09 -14.38 32.75
N LEU A 174 2.73 -14.99 31.79
CA LEU A 174 2.78 -16.45 31.65
C LEU A 174 4.20 -17.02 31.53
N VAL A 175 5.16 -16.42 32.22
CA VAL A 175 6.37 -17.17 32.58
C VAL A 175 5.99 -18.00 33.82
N LYS A 176 5.31 -19.13 33.63
CA LYS A 176 5.39 -20.20 34.57
C LYS A 176 6.87 -20.52 34.70
N LYS A 177 7.49 -20.16 35.84
CA LYS A 177 8.76 -20.73 36.27
C LYS A 177 8.60 -22.25 36.15
N GLY A 178 9.10 -22.82 35.07
CA GLY A 178 9.26 -24.25 34.96
C GLY A 178 10.14 -24.72 36.13
N PRO A 179 9.91 -25.89 36.67
CA PRO A 179 10.71 -26.40 37.77
C PRO A 179 12.17 -26.37 37.32
N THR A 180 13.00 -25.61 38.04
CA THR A 180 14.44 -25.58 37.91
C THR A 180 14.93 -26.99 38.22
N ARG A 181 15.20 -27.81 37.19
CA ARG A 181 15.94 -29.04 37.38
C ARG A 181 17.31 -28.63 37.93
N PRO A 182 17.75 -29.15 39.09
CA PRO A 182 19.10 -28.91 39.57
C PRO A 182 20.06 -29.48 38.54
N ILE A 183 20.95 -28.62 38.04
CA ILE A 183 22.04 -29.03 37.19
C ILE A 183 22.95 -29.93 38.02
N ARG A 184 22.85 -31.23 37.79
CA ARG A 184 23.72 -32.23 38.40
C ARG A 184 25.15 -31.96 37.87
N SER A 185 26.03 -31.40 38.75
CA SER A 185 27.44 -31.21 38.41
C SER A 185 28.05 -32.54 38.03
N LEU A 186 28.49 -32.70 36.80
CA LEU A 186 29.28 -33.81 36.34
C LEU A 186 30.65 -33.71 37.05
N LYS A 187 30.91 -34.63 37.99
CA LYS A 187 32.23 -34.85 38.51
C LYS A 187 33.17 -35.24 37.36
N PRO A 188 34.42 -34.73 37.32
CA PRO A 188 35.38 -35.17 36.29
C PRO A 188 35.74 -36.65 36.52
N ALA A 189 35.52 -37.48 35.52
CA ALA A 189 36.03 -38.86 35.54
C ALA A 189 37.52 -38.86 35.30
N ILE A 190 38.21 -39.52 36.21
CA ILE A 190 39.64 -39.82 36.24
C ILE A 190 40.03 -40.59 35.00
N ALA A 191 41.12 -40.15 34.37
CA ALA A 191 41.79 -40.83 33.27
C ALA A 191 42.33 -42.20 33.69
N THR A 192 42.03 -43.25 32.93
CA THR A 192 42.81 -44.48 32.90
C THR A 192 43.27 -44.71 31.46
N ASN A 193 44.59 -44.74 31.34
CA ASN A 193 45.34 -45.13 30.15
C ASN A 193 44.99 -46.57 29.68
N SER A 194 44.81 -46.79 28.38
CA SER A 194 45.26 -47.99 27.69
C SER A 194 45.46 -47.71 26.21
N THR A 195 46.71 -47.60 25.82
CA THR A 195 47.45 -48.20 24.72
C THR A 195 46.78 -48.47 23.39
N LEU A 196 47.36 -47.88 22.37
CA LEU A 196 47.33 -47.97 20.91
C LEU A 196 47.21 -49.39 20.31
N PRO A 197 46.99 -49.62 18.97
CA PRO A 197 47.58 -48.85 17.87
C PRO A 197 46.74 -48.71 16.56
N GLY A 198 47.08 -47.69 15.80
CA GLY A 198 47.32 -47.80 14.34
C GLY A 198 46.18 -47.66 13.36
N LYS A 199 46.09 -46.61 12.59
CA LYS A 199 46.36 -46.55 11.16
C LYS A 199 45.81 -45.30 10.45
N MET A 200 46.71 -44.57 9.83
CA MET A 200 46.70 -43.86 8.54
C MET A 200 45.63 -42.80 8.24
N LEU A 201 46.05 -41.57 8.24
CA LEU A 201 46.26 -40.59 7.14
C LEU A 201 45.23 -40.56 5.99
N THR A 202 44.52 -39.43 5.85
CA THR A 202 44.47 -38.72 4.57
C THR A 202 44.18 -37.20 4.83
N PRO A 203 44.66 -36.29 3.94
CA PRO A 203 44.91 -34.91 4.28
C PRO A 203 43.77 -33.96 3.94
N ALA A 204 43.78 -32.81 4.62
CA ALA A 204 42.91 -31.68 4.40
C ALA A 204 43.05 -31.08 3.01
N LEU A 205 41.97 -30.89 2.30
CA LEU A 205 41.91 -30.15 1.05
C LEU A 205 41.82 -28.64 1.36
N SER A 206 42.76 -27.92 0.73
CA SER A 206 42.98 -26.52 0.90
C SER A 206 41.90 -25.61 0.29
N HIS A 207 41.77 -24.45 0.85
CA HIS A 207 40.81 -23.37 0.60
C HIS A 207 40.83 -22.72 -0.80
N SER A 208 41.55 -23.29 -1.77
CA SER A 208 41.74 -22.71 -3.12
C SER A 208 40.84 -23.26 -4.22
N GLN A 209 39.94 -24.20 -3.97
CA GLN A 209 39.07 -24.78 -5.02
C GLN A 209 37.62 -24.32 -5.00
N ILE A 210 37.22 -23.48 -4.04
CA ILE A 210 35.84 -22.95 -3.99
C ILE A 210 35.67 -21.69 -4.87
N LYS A 211 36.75 -21.11 -5.37
CA LYS A 211 36.69 -19.87 -6.16
C LYS A 211 36.58 -20.06 -7.68
N ALA A 212 36.66 -21.28 -8.17
CA ALA A 212 36.67 -21.57 -9.63
C ALA A 212 35.29 -22.01 -10.20
N GLN A 213 34.27 -22.22 -9.38
CA GLN A 213 32.93 -22.62 -9.86
C GLN A 213 31.89 -21.54 -9.88
N SER A 214 32.21 -20.33 -9.42
CA SER A 214 31.26 -19.20 -9.41
C SER A 214 31.35 -18.26 -10.63
N THR A 215 32.31 -18.50 -11.54
CA THR A 215 32.53 -17.61 -12.70
C THR A 215 32.05 -18.18 -14.04
N ALA A 216 31.47 -19.38 -14.05
CA ALA A 216 31.06 -20.05 -15.30
C ALA A 216 29.55 -20.04 -15.60
N LEU A 217 28.72 -19.26 -14.87
CA LEU A 217 27.28 -19.23 -15.08
C LEU A 217 26.73 -17.84 -15.47
N ILE A 218 27.56 -16.92 -15.92
CA ILE A 218 27.12 -15.62 -16.48
C ILE A 218 27.67 -15.46 -17.90
N GLN A 219 27.34 -16.39 -18.77
CA GLN A 219 27.37 -16.20 -20.23
C GLN A 219 26.57 -17.33 -20.87
N VAL A 220 25.28 -17.13 -21.07
CA VAL A 220 24.45 -17.51 -22.22
C VAL A 220 23.00 -17.08 -21.93
N SER A 221 22.51 -16.26 -22.80
CA SER A 221 21.18 -15.74 -23.11
C SER A 221 20.91 -14.34 -22.64
#